data_285265631f2d74e049a2c23e21cfb17f
#
_entry.id   285265631f2d74e049a2c23e21cfb17f
#
_cell.length_a   1.000
_cell.length_b   1.000
_cell.length_c   1.000
_cell.angle_alpha   90.00
_cell.angle_beta   90.00
_cell.angle_gamma   90.00
#
_symmetry.space_group_name_H-M   'P 1'
#
loop_
_entity.id
_entity.type
_entity.pdbx_description
1 polymer ?
#
loop_
_entity_poly.entity_id
_entity_poly.type
_entity_poly.pdbx_seq_one_letter_code
_entity_poly.pdbx_strand_id
1 'polypeptide(L)'
;MCIRDSTNIVIGCVDDKKVLFEERLSTDYSKTELEYAIGFKTVLEIYNINSDDIKGAIISSVVPQLVNIIKAAVEKTVGITPLMVGPGIKTGLNILMDQPRQVGTDMIVDAVATLNGYGAPAIIIDMGTATTISVVDEKENYIGGVILPGIRVSVDSLVSRTAQLPRISLDTPKSVMGKNTIDCMKSGVIYGNASCIDGMLDRIIEANGFGVNGKPEAKVIATGGLAKVIVPHCKHNIHIDAELLLKGLRIIYDKNVEGN
;
A
#
# COMPACT_ATOMS: atom_id res chain seq x y z
N MET A 1 4.80 -2.61 16.69
CA MET A 1 5.65 -2.43 15.49
C MET A 1 4.98 -3.08 14.29
N CYS A 2 4.87 -2.37 13.19
CA CYS A 2 4.22 -2.83 11.96
C CYS A 2 5.24 -2.84 10.83
N ILE A 3 5.29 -3.92 10.04
CA ILE A 3 6.23 -4.05 8.92
C ILE A 3 5.47 -4.56 7.70
N ARG A 4 5.76 -3.95 6.54
CA ARG A 4 5.42 -4.48 5.22
C ARG A 4 6.68 -4.62 4.39
N ASP A 5 6.90 -5.78 3.80
CA ASP A 5 7.98 -5.96 2.83
C ASP A 5 7.44 -6.12 1.40
N SER A 6 8.07 -5.40 0.49
CA SER A 6 7.86 -5.43 -0.94
C SER A 6 9.18 -5.01 -1.62
N THR A 7 9.16 -4.15 -2.63
CA THR A 7 10.35 -3.49 -3.20
C THR A 7 11.09 -2.63 -2.17
N ASN A 8 10.39 -2.13 -1.15
CA ASN A 8 10.95 -1.51 0.04
C ASN A 8 10.30 -2.13 1.27
N ILE A 9 11.07 -2.24 2.34
CA ILE A 9 10.55 -2.60 3.65
C ILE A 9 10.05 -1.33 4.31
N VAL A 10 8.75 -1.24 4.54
CA VAL A 10 8.13 -0.18 5.34
C VAL A 10 8.10 -0.65 6.78
N ILE A 11 8.62 0.17 7.68
CA ILE A 11 8.61 -0.05 9.13
C ILE A 11 7.92 1.12 9.80
N GLY A 12 7.03 0.84 10.74
CA GLY A 12 6.35 1.86 11.54
C GLY A 12 6.04 1.39 12.94
N CYS A 13 5.84 2.35 13.84
CA CYS A 13 5.26 2.11 15.16
C CYS A 13 3.92 2.81 15.26
N VAL A 14 2.98 2.13 15.88
CA VAL A 14 1.64 2.67 16.11
C VAL A 14 1.35 2.57 17.61
N ASP A 15 0.98 3.70 18.21
CA ASP A 15 0.52 3.79 19.59
C ASP A 15 -0.95 4.16 19.61
N ASP A 16 -1.79 3.35 20.25
CA ASP A 16 -3.24 3.35 20.11
C ASP A 16 -3.67 3.40 18.63
N LYS A 17 -4.13 4.56 18.17
CA LYS A 17 -4.54 4.78 16.77
C LYS A 17 -3.62 5.73 16.00
N LYS A 18 -2.51 6.17 16.64
CA LYS A 18 -1.59 7.14 16.05
C LYS A 18 -0.36 6.44 15.51
N VAL A 19 -0.05 6.67 14.25
CA VAL A 19 1.24 6.31 13.67
C VAL A 19 2.29 7.27 14.21
N LEU A 20 3.29 6.74 14.93
CA LEU A 20 4.37 7.53 15.51
C LEU A 20 5.41 7.89 14.47
N PHE A 21 5.71 6.95 13.58
CA PHE A 21 6.57 7.14 12.41
C PHE A 21 6.30 6.08 11.36
N GLU A 22 6.68 6.39 10.13
CA GLU A 22 6.81 5.46 8.99
C GLU A 22 8.17 5.70 8.34
N GLU A 23 8.97 4.65 8.20
CA GLU A 23 10.25 4.68 7.51
C GLU A 23 10.37 3.58 6.48
N ARG A 24 11.30 3.77 5.54
CA ARG A 24 11.54 2.84 4.44
C ARG A 24 12.99 2.42 4.38
N LEU A 25 13.20 1.11 4.39
CA LEU A 25 14.50 0.50 4.12
C LEU A 25 14.46 -0.16 2.74
N SER A 26 15.58 -0.16 2.04
CA SER A 26 15.69 -0.89 0.78
C SER A 26 15.57 -2.40 1.02
N THR A 27 14.78 -3.07 0.20
CA THR A 27 14.77 -4.53 0.16
C THR A 27 16.06 -5.02 -0.49
N ASP A 28 16.81 -5.83 0.26
CA ASP A 28 18.07 -6.41 -0.18
C ASP A 28 18.08 -7.91 0.15
N TYR A 29 18.04 -8.75 -0.87
CA TYR A 29 17.99 -10.20 -0.74
C TYR A 29 19.28 -10.82 -0.21
N SER A 30 20.39 -10.08 -0.21
CA SER A 30 21.69 -10.54 0.29
C SER A 30 21.88 -10.30 1.79
N LYS A 31 21.02 -9.45 2.40
CA LYS A 31 21.11 -9.13 3.83
C LYS A 31 20.68 -10.29 4.71
N THR A 32 21.44 -10.48 5.76
CA THR A 32 21.13 -11.41 6.84
C THR A 32 20.06 -10.83 7.80
N GLU A 33 19.51 -11.70 8.63
CA GLU A 33 18.58 -11.29 9.71
C GLU A 33 19.22 -10.27 10.68
N LEU A 34 20.55 -10.39 10.93
CA LEU A 34 21.25 -9.45 11.81
C LEU A 34 21.35 -8.06 11.21
N GLU A 35 21.66 -7.95 9.91
CA GLU A 35 21.75 -6.66 9.22
C GLU A 35 20.41 -5.95 9.18
N TYR A 36 19.31 -6.68 8.99
CA TYR A 36 17.96 -6.12 9.11
C TYR A 36 17.64 -5.72 10.55
N ALA A 37 18.01 -6.54 11.55
CA ALA A 37 17.79 -6.22 12.96
C ALA A 37 18.51 -4.94 13.38
N ILE A 38 19.77 -4.75 12.93
CA ILE A 38 20.53 -3.52 13.15
C ILE A 38 19.78 -2.33 12.52
N GLY A 39 19.28 -2.47 11.28
CA GLY A 39 18.50 -1.44 10.61
C GLY A 39 17.22 -1.09 11.38
N PHE A 40 16.47 -2.08 11.85
CA PHE A 40 15.25 -1.88 12.63
C PHE A 40 15.54 -1.19 13.97
N LYS A 41 16.58 -1.63 14.67
CA LYS A 41 17.01 -1.01 15.92
C LYS A 41 17.41 0.45 15.70
N THR A 42 18.20 0.73 14.67
CA THR A 42 18.60 2.11 14.33
C THR A 42 17.39 3.00 14.04
N VAL A 43 16.37 2.49 13.31
CA VAL A 43 15.13 3.25 13.06
C VAL A 43 14.42 3.56 14.39
N LEU A 44 14.27 2.58 15.29
CA LEU A 44 13.65 2.82 16.60
C LEU A 44 14.43 3.87 17.42
N GLU A 45 15.76 3.79 17.43
CA GLU A 45 16.63 4.75 18.13
C GLU A 45 16.50 6.18 17.57
N ILE A 46 16.41 6.36 16.24
CA ILE A 46 16.17 7.67 15.60
C ILE A 46 14.89 8.33 16.12
N TYR A 47 13.86 7.54 16.39
CA TYR A 47 12.58 8.01 16.91
C TYR A 47 12.46 7.95 18.44
N ASN A 48 13.58 7.68 19.15
CA ASN A 48 13.64 7.57 20.62
C ASN A 48 12.66 6.54 21.20
N ILE A 49 12.45 5.42 20.49
CA ILE A 49 11.62 4.31 20.93
C ILE A 49 12.52 3.18 21.40
N ASN A 50 12.37 2.77 22.66
CA ASN A 50 13.09 1.61 23.18
C ASN A 50 12.46 0.32 22.69
N SER A 51 13.27 -0.69 22.36
CA SER A 51 12.78 -2.01 21.96
C SER A 51 11.86 -2.63 23.02
N ASP A 52 12.12 -2.38 24.31
CA ASP A 52 11.35 -2.89 25.44
C ASP A 52 9.95 -2.25 25.55
N ASP A 53 9.73 -1.08 24.95
CA ASP A 53 8.44 -0.41 24.92
C ASP A 53 7.49 -1.03 23.87
N ILE A 54 8.03 -1.82 22.93
CA ILE A 54 7.24 -2.49 21.90
C ILE A 54 6.47 -3.67 22.53
N LYS A 55 5.14 -3.58 22.52
CA LYS A 55 4.26 -4.61 23.10
C LYS A 55 3.85 -5.70 22.12
N GLY A 56 4.08 -5.47 20.84
CA GLY A 56 3.74 -6.43 19.80
C GLY A 56 4.28 -6.06 18.44
N ALA A 57 4.29 -7.03 17.53
CA ALA A 57 4.73 -6.83 16.17
C ALA A 57 3.85 -7.59 15.18
N ILE A 58 3.63 -7.01 14.01
CA ILE A 58 2.90 -7.64 12.90
C ILE A 58 3.63 -7.36 11.59
N ILE A 59 3.65 -8.36 10.71
CA ILE A 59 4.32 -8.30 9.41
C ILE A 59 3.32 -8.68 8.32
N SER A 60 3.22 -7.85 7.28
CA SER A 60 2.65 -8.21 5.98
C SER A 60 3.79 -8.35 4.98
N SER A 61 3.94 -9.53 4.39
CA SER A 61 5.00 -9.81 3.43
C SER A 61 4.42 -10.32 2.13
N VAL A 62 4.89 -9.75 1.03
CA VAL A 62 4.66 -10.23 -0.34
C VAL A 62 5.94 -10.78 -0.98
N VAL A 63 7.02 -10.92 -0.19
CA VAL A 63 8.32 -11.43 -0.62
C VAL A 63 8.67 -12.72 0.11
N PRO A 64 8.29 -13.91 -0.40
CA PRO A 64 8.42 -15.18 0.31
C PRO A 64 9.85 -15.48 0.80
N GLN A 65 10.86 -15.05 0.05
CA GLN A 65 12.27 -15.28 0.37
C GLN A 65 12.73 -14.52 1.62
N LEU A 66 12.11 -13.40 1.95
CA LEU A 66 12.48 -12.56 3.09
C LEU A 66 11.64 -12.80 4.34
N VAL A 67 10.53 -13.50 4.25
CA VAL A 67 9.60 -13.73 5.37
C VAL A 67 10.31 -14.19 6.64
N ASN A 68 11.12 -15.25 6.54
CA ASN A 68 11.82 -15.81 7.70
C ASN A 68 12.93 -14.88 8.22
N ILE A 69 13.62 -14.20 7.29
CA ILE A 69 14.69 -13.26 7.63
C ILE A 69 14.13 -12.06 8.38
N ILE A 70 13.06 -11.45 7.87
CA ILE A 70 12.41 -10.29 8.52
C ILE A 70 11.79 -10.69 9.85
N LYS A 71 11.13 -11.87 9.92
CA LYS A 71 10.60 -12.40 11.18
C LYS A 71 11.68 -12.53 12.24
N ALA A 72 12.79 -13.20 11.91
CA ALA A 72 13.92 -13.37 12.83
C ALA A 72 14.58 -12.03 13.20
N ALA A 73 14.66 -11.08 12.26
CA ALA A 73 15.17 -9.73 12.53
C ALA A 73 14.29 -8.98 13.55
N VAL A 74 12.96 -9.08 13.44
CA VAL A 74 12.02 -8.49 14.42
C VAL A 74 12.19 -9.15 15.77
N GLU A 75 12.23 -10.48 15.84
CA GLU A 75 12.44 -11.23 17.10
C GLU A 75 13.75 -10.81 17.78
N LYS A 76 14.85 -10.65 17.02
CA LYS A 76 16.13 -10.15 17.56
C LYS A 76 16.04 -8.69 18.04
N THR A 77 15.24 -7.86 17.39
CA THR A 77 15.16 -6.42 17.70
C THR A 77 14.32 -6.14 18.95
N VAL A 78 13.15 -6.80 19.05
CA VAL A 78 12.14 -6.46 20.09
C VAL A 78 11.81 -7.63 21.03
N GLY A 79 12.43 -8.80 20.86
CA GLY A 79 12.21 -9.97 21.72
C GLY A 79 10.81 -10.60 21.61
N ILE A 80 10.03 -10.24 20.58
CA ILE A 80 8.64 -10.67 20.41
C ILE A 80 8.51 -11.39 19.07
N THR A 81 7.86 -12.55 19.05
CA THR A 81 7.48 -13.21 17.81
C THR A 81 6.35 -12.46 17.11
N PRO A 82 6.58 -11.90 15.89
CA PRO A 82 5.57 -11.13 15.20
C PRO A 82 4.43 -11.99 14.67
N LEU A 83 3.21 -11.43 14.64
CA LEU A 83 2.11 -11.99 13.87
C LEU A 83 2.40 -11.82 12.36
N MET A 84 2.02 -12.83 11.58
CA MET A 84 2.15 -12.79 10.13
C MET A 84 0.78 -12.64 9.48
N VAL A 85 0.60 -11.61 8.66
CA VAL A 85 -0.62 -11.51 7.85
C VAL A 85 -0.60 -12.61 6.78
N GLY A 86 -1.61 -13.47 6.82
CA GLY A 86 -1.69 -14.61 5.91
C GLY A 86 -2.82 -15.55 6.29
N PRO A 87 -2.84 -16.79 5.73
CA PRO A 87 -3.88 -17.77 6.02
C PRO A 87 -4.01 -18.05 7.52
N GLY A 88 -5.23 -17.94 8.03
CA GLY A 88 -5.55 -18.21 9.44
C GLY A 88 -5.57 -16.99 10.35
N ILE A 89 -5.09 -15.84 9.92
CA ILE A 89 -5.21 -14.59 10.70
C ILE A 89 -6.64 -14.02 10.58
N LYS A 90 -7.18 -13.54 11.69
CA LYS A 90 -8.51 -12.91 11.72
C LYS A 90 -8.40 -11.49 11.18
N THR A 91 -8.87 -11.25 9.97
CA THR A 91 -8.93 -9.90 9.36
C THR A 91 -10.29 -9.24 9.58
N GLY A 92 -11.35 -10.04 9.69
CA GLY A 92 -12.74 -9.58 9.69
C GLY A 92 -13.24 -9.22 8.28
N LEU A 93 -12.43 -9.44 7.24
CA LEU A 93 -12.79 -9.18 5.85
C LEU A 93 -13.32 -10.46 5.20
N ASN A 94 -14.49 -10.40 4.61
CA ASN A 94 -15.01 -11.47 3.77
C ASN A 94 -14.53 -11.27 2.33
N ILE A 95 -13.88 -12.28 1.75
CA ILE A 95 -13.26 -12.18 0.43
C ILE A 95 -14.05 -13.03 -0.56
N LEU A 96 -14.76 -12.39 -1.48
CA LEU A 96 -15.59 -13.00 -2.52
C LEU A 96 -14.86 -13.09 -3.87
N MET A 97 -13.64 -13.62 -3.84
CA MET A 97 -12.82 -13.87 -5.02
C MET A 97 -12.88 -15.35 -5.37
N ASP A 98 -12.71 -15.69 -6.65
CA ASP A 98 -12.62 -17.09 -7.11
C ASP A 98 -11.52 -17.86 -6.37
N GLN A 99 -10.41 -17.19 -6.09
CA GLN A 99 -9.27 -17.72 -5.35
C GLN A 99 -8.84 -16.76 -4.23
N PRO A 100 -9.52 -16.77 -3.08
CA PRO A 100 -9.26 -15.82 -1.99
C PRO A 100 -7.82 -15.81 -1.47
N ARG A 101 -7.14 -16.97 -1.53
CA ARG A 101 -5.75 -17.14 -1.07
C ARG A 101 -4.71 -16.44 -1.96
N GLN A 102 -5.11 -16.00 -3.16
CA GLN A 102 -4.21 -15.29 -4.09
C GLN A 102 -4.28 -13.77 -3.93
N VAL A 103 -5.21 -13.25 -3.12
CA VAL A 103 -5.27 -11.82 -2.81
C VAL A 103 -4.03 -11.44 -2.02
N GLY A 104 -3.32 -10.42 -2.49
CA GLY A 104 -2.13 -9.90 -1.81
C GLY A 104 -2.43 -9.47 -0.38
N THR A 105 -1.54 -9.77 0.54
CA THR A 105 -1.73 -9.44 1.96
C THR A 105 -1.83 -7.94 2.19
N ASP A 106 -1.13 -7.12 1.40
CA ASP A 106 -1.21 -5.67 1.41
C ASP A 106 -2.62 -5.17 1.00
N MET A 107 -3.21 -5.74 -0.05
CA MET A 107 -4.58 -5.41 -0.48
C MET A 107 -5.62 -5.74 0.60
N ILE A 108 -5.42 -6.84 1.33
CA ILE A 108 -6.27 -7.21 2.47
C ILE A 108 -6.12 -6.20 3.61
N VAL A 109 -4.90 -5.83 3.95
CA VAL A 109 -4.58 -4.86 5.01
C VAL A 109 -5.19 -3.50 4.71
N ASP A 110 -5.04 -3.01 3.47
CA ASP A 110 -5.60 -1.73 3.04
C ASP A 110 -7.14 -1.74 3.05
N ALA A 111 -7.77 -2.85 2.65
CA ALA A 111 -9.22 -3.00 2.72
C ALA A 111 -9.73 -2.99 4.18
N VAL A 112 -9.04 -3.67 5.10
CA VAL A 112 -9.37 -3.65 6.53
C VAL A 112 -9.26 -2.23 7.10
N ALA A 113 -8.18 -1.51 6.77
CA ALA A 113 -8.00 -0.12 7.20
C ALA A 113 -9.11 0.79 6.66
N THR A 114 -9.44 0.63 5.38
CA THR A 114 -10.47 1.42 4.71
C THR A 114 -11.83 1.21 5.33
N LEU A 115 -12.24 -0.03 5.56
CA LEU A 115 -13.52 -0.34 6.19
C LEU A 115 -13.64 0.27 7.59
N ASN A 116 -12.58 0.21 8.38
CA ASN A 116 -12.60 0.74 9.75
C ASN A 116 -12.52 2.28 9.80
N GLY A 117 -11.85 2.92 8.83
CA GLY A 117 -11.63 4.36 8.84
C GLY A 117 -12.65 5.15 8.01
N TYR A 118 -13.15 4.58 6.92
CA TYR A 118 -13.97 5.27 5.93
C TYR A 118 -15.32 4.61 5.68
N GLY A 119 -15.45 3.31 5.98
CA GLY A 119 -16.68 2.53 5.76
C GLY A 119 -16.80 1.98 4.34
N ALA A 120 -17.95 1.41 4.04
CA ALA A 120 -18.31 0.77 2.78
C ALA A 120 -19.47 1.48 2.06
N PRO A 121 -19.63 1.35 0.73
CA PRO A 121 -18.68 0.73 -0.20
C PRO A 121 -17.43 1.58 -0.41
N ALA A 122 -16.33 0.94 -0.83
CA ALA A 122 -15.06 1.62 -1.01
C ALA A 122 -14.26 1.10 -2.21
N ILE A 123 -13.50 1.99 -2.82
CA ILE A 123 -12.49 1.70 -3.85
C ILE A 123 -11.15 2.17 -3.32
N ILE A 124 -10.19 1.27 -3.23
CA ILE A 124 -8.87 1.52 -2.63
C ILE A 124 -7.81 1.44 -3.72
N ILE A 125 -6.97 2.47 -3.82
CA ILE A 125 -5.91 2.58 -4.83
C ILE A 125 -4.57 2.60 -4.10
N ASP A 126 -3.75 1.54 -4.22
CA ASP A 126 -2.36 1.57 -3.76
C ASP A 126 -1.43 1.85 -4.95
N MET A 127 -0.73 2.98 -4.91
CA MET A 127 0.23 3.41 -5.93
C MET A 127 1.66 3.05 -5.52
N GLY A 128 1.93 1.76 -5.49
CA GLY A 128 3.21 1.14 -5.15
C GLY A 128 4.05 0.72 -6.36
N THR A 129 4.72 -0.43 -6.23
CA THR A 129 5.46 -1.10 -7.32
C THR A 129 4.53 -1.53 -8.45
N ALA A 130 3.37 -2.06 -8.11
CA ALA A 130 2.18 -2.10 -8.94
C ALA A 130 1.23 -0.99 -8.49
N THR A 131 0.33 -0.55 -9.35
CA THR A 131 -0.85 0.20 -8.95
C THR A 131 -2.00 -0.78 -8.85
N THR A 132 -2.51 -1.01 -7.66
CA THR A 132 -3.66 -1.88 -7.44
C THR A 132 -4.91 -1.06 -7.15
N ILE A 133 -6.06 -1.52 -7.61
CA ILE A 133 -7.37 -0.95 -7.29
C ILE A 133 -8.20 -2.08 -6.71
N SER A 134 -8.56 -1.99 -5.45
CA SER A 134 -9.37 -2.96 -4.72
C SER A 134 -10.79 -2.43 -4.52
N VAL A 135 -11.79 -3.29 -4.54
CA VAL A 135 -13.19 -2.91 -4.40
C VAL A 135 -13.82 -3.67 -3.24
N VAL A 136 -14.48 -2.92 -2.37
CA VAL A 136 -15.29 -3.43 -1.28
C VAL A 136 -16.73 -2.98 -1.50
N ASP A 137 -17.68 -3.92 -1.44
CA ASP A 137 -19.10 -3.65 -1.64
C ASP A 137 -19.78 -3.04 -0.40
N GLU A 138 -21.07 -2.72 -0.52
CA GLU A 138 -21.88 -2.14 0.56
C GLU A 138 -22.11 -3.10 1.75
N LYS A 139 -21.77 -4.39 1.60
CA LYS A 139 -21.86 -5.41 2.65
C LYS A 139 -20.49 -5.71 3.28
N GLU A 140 -19.52 -4.84 3.02
CA GLU A 140 -18.14 -4.97 3.51
C GLU A 140 -17.39 -6.20 2.96
N ASN A 141 -17.80 -6.75 1.82
CA ASN A 141 -17.09 -7.84 1.17
C ASN A 141 -16.04 -7.28 0.20
N TYR A 142 -14.86 -7.87 0.21
CA TYR A 142 -13.86 -7.67 -0.85
C TYR A 142 -14.30 -8.44 -2.09
N ILE A 143 -14.67 -7.73 -3.16
CA ILE A 143 -15.33 -8.33 -4.32
C ILE A 143 -14.45 -8.39 -5.56
N GLY A 144 -13.28 -7.78 -5.55
CA GLY A 144 -12.38 -7.81 -6.69
C GLY A 144 -11.42 -6.65 -6.75
N GLY A 145 -10.71 -6.56 -7.86
CA GLY A 145 -9.78 -5.46 -8.08
C GLY A 145 -9.10 -5.51 -9.44
N VAL A 146 -8.21 -4.56 -9.64
CA VAL A 146 -7.42 -4.39 -10.86
C VAL A 146 -5.96 -4.23 -10.48
N ILE A 147 -5.06 -4.77 -11.27
CA ILE A 147 -3.61 -4.62 -11.11
C ILE A 147 -3.06 -3.98 -12.37
N LEU A 148 -2.42 -2.84 -12.21
CA LEU A 148 -1.76 -2.06 -13.27
C LEU A 148 -0.25 -2.04 -13.01
N PRO A 149 0.57 -1.88 -14.05
CA PRO A 149 1.99 -1.59 -13.84
C PRO A 149 2.15 -0.32 -13.02
N GLY A 150 3.02 -0.37 -12.00
CA GLY A 150 3.33 0.82 -11.21
C GLY A 150 4.02 1.89 -12.04
N ILE A 151 3.86 3.14 -11.64
CA ILE A 151 4.31 4.30 -12.42
C ILE A 151 5.83 4.29 -12.64
N ARG A 152 6.61 3.99 -11.60
CA ARG A 152 8.08 3.88 -11.73
C ARG A 152 8.47 2.73 -12.66
N VAL A 153 7.84 1.58 -12.51
CA VAL A 153 8.08 0.40 -13.38
C VAL A 153 7.79 0.73 -14.83
N SER A 154 6.70 1.44 -15.10
CA SER A 154 6.33 1.89 -16.45
C SER A 154 7.38 2.84 -17.04
N VAL A 155 7.84 3.82 -16.27
CA VAL A 155 8.87 4.78 -16.70
C VAL A 155 10.20 4.08 -16.93
N ASP A 156 10.64 3.23 -16.00
CA ASP A 156 11.90 2.50 -16.11
C ASP A 156 11.87 1.54 -17.32
N SER A 157 10.74 0.87 -17.57
CA SER A 157 10.55 0.02 -18.75
C SER A 157 10.62 0.83 -20.03
N LEU A 158 9.98 2.00 -20.09
CA LEU A 158 10.03 2.89 -21.25
C LEU A 158 11.46 3.34 -21.55
N VAL A 159 12.18 3.83 -20.54
CA VAL A 159 13.56 4.30 -20.66
C VAL A 159 14.50 3.16 -21.06
N SER A 160 14.37 1.97 -20.46
CA SER A 160 15.26 0.83 -20.75
C SER A 160 15.03 0.22 -22.14
N ARG A 161 13.87 0.40 -22.75
CA ARG A 161 13.48 -0.17 -24.05
C ARG A 161 13.54 0.82 -25.21
N THR A 162 13.98 2.06 -24.97
CA THR A 162 14.13 3.08 -25.99
C THR A 162 15.54 3.66 -26.01
N ALA A 163 16.05 3.98 -27.20
CA ALA A 163 17.43 4.45 -27.35
C ALA A 163 17.65 5.91 -26.93
N GLN A 164 16.59 6.73 -26.89
CA GLN A 164 16.72 8.19 -26.77
C GLN A 164 15.93 8.81 -25.61
N LEU A 165 15.09 8.04 -24.90
CA LEU A 165 14.30 8.59 -23.82
C LEU A 165 15.13 8.62 -22.51
N PRO A 166 15.32 9.81 -21.90
CA PRO A 166 16.11 9.95 -20.70
C PRO A 166 15.33 9.53 -19.45
N ARG A 167 16.04 9.33 -18.35
CA ARG A 167 15.38 9.26 -17.03
C ARG A 167 14.80 10.63 -16.68
N ILE A 168 13.60 10.62 -16.10
CA ILE A 168 12.87 11.82 -15.69
C ILE A 168 12.53 11.79 -14.20
N SER A 169 12.38 12.97 -13.59
CA SER A 169 11.74 13.13 -12.28
C SER A 169 10.21 13.04 -12.42
N LEU A 170 9.54 12.60 -11.37
CA LEU A 170 8.07 12.49 -11.31
C LEU A 170 7.48 13.75 -10.68
N ASP A 171 7.73 14.89 -11.28
CA ASP A 171 7.15 16.19 -10.93
C ASP A 171 6.15 16.65 -12.00
N THR A 172 5.20 17.48 -11.59
CA THR A 172 4.14 17.97 -12.47
C THR A 172 4.71 18.75 -13.64
N PRO A 173 4.38 18.43 -14.89
CA PRO A 173 4.80 19.17 -16.05
C PRO A 173 4.11 20.53 -16.10
N LYS A 174 4.72 21.51 -16.79
CA LYS A 174 4.18 22.87 -16.92
C LYS A 174 2.86 22.95 -17.68
N SER A 175 2.61 22.00 -18.58
CA SER A 175 1.38 21.91 -19.37
C SER A 175 1.10 20.47 -19.79
N VAL A 176 -0.16 20.18 -20.15
CA VAL A 176 -0.59 18.86 -20.62
C VAL A 176 0.14 18.46 -21.92
N MET A 177 0.41 19.41 -22.81
CA MET A 177 1.23 19.15 -23.98
C MET A 177 2.65 19.67 -23.77
N GLY A 178 3.61 18.72 -23.64
CA GLY A 178 5.03 19.03 -23.61
C GLY A 178 5.54 19.56 -24.92
N LYS A 179 6.55 20.41 -24.90
CA LYS A 179 7.23 20.96 -26.08
C LYS A 179 8.67 20.45 -26.24
N ASN A 180 9.10 19.54 -25.40
CA ASN A 180 10.35 18.82 -25.44
C ASN A 180 10.15 17.41 -24.90
N THR A 181 11.10 16.50 -25.14
CA THR A 181 10.98 15.09 -24.78
C THR A 181 10.71 14.89 -23.28
N ILE A 182 11.40 15.63 -22.40
CA ILE A 182 11.24 15.50 -20.95
C ILE A 182 9.83 15.91 -20.52
N ASP A 183 9.33 17.05 -20.98
CA ASP A 183 7.99 17.53 -20.65
C ASP A 183 6.91 16.63 -21.25
N CYS A 184 7.11 16.08 -22.46
CA CYS A 184 6.22 15.10 -23.06
C CYS A 184 6.14 13.81 -22.21
N MET A 185 7.29 13.29 -21.77
CA MET A 185 7.35 12.12 -20.91
C MET A 185 6.67 12.38 -19.55
N LYS A 186 6.99 13.51 -18.88
CA LYS A 186 6.35 13.89 -17.63
C LYS A 186 4.84 14.02 -17.77
N SER A 187 4.38 14.64 -18.82
CA SER A 187 2.95 14.79 -19.12
C SER A 187 2.27 13.42 -19.31
N GLY A 188 2.85 12.55 -20.12
CA GLY A 188 2.34 11.21 -20.33
C GLY A 188 2.29 10.39 -19.04
N VAL A 189 3.29 10.53 -18.18
CA VAL A 189 3.34 9.83 -16.89
C VAL A 189 2.31 10.41 -15.91
N ILE A 190 2.27 11.70 -15.70
CA ILE A 190 1.40 12.31 -14.68
C ILE A 190 -0.07 12.28 -15.12
N TYR A 191 -0.38 12.94 -16.25
CA TYR A 191 -1.76 13.05 -16.71
C TYR A 191 -2.29 11.74 -17.30
N GLY A 192 -1.42 10.93 -17.92
CA GLY A 192 -1.78 9.62 -18.41
C GLY A 192 -2.22 8.67 -17.29
N ASN A 193 -1.46 8.62 -16.16
CA ASN A 193 -1.85 7.81 -15.02
C ASN A 193 -3.10 8.38 -14.31
N ALA A 194 -3.21 9.69 -14.13
CA ALA A 194 -4.43 10.30 -13.59
C ALA A 194 -5.66 9.94 -14.42
N SER A 195 -5.57 10.07 -15.75
CA SER A 195 -6.66 9.70 -16.66
C SER A 195 -6.96 8.19 -16.64
N CYS A 196 -5.95 7.35 -16.48
CA CYS A 196 -6.13 5.91 -16.31
C CYS A 196 -6.92 5.59 -15.03
N ILE A 197 -6.55 6.21 -13.91
CA ILE A 197 -7.24 6.05 -12.63
C ILE A 197 -8.70 6.53 -12.77
N ASP A 198 -8.93 7.74 -13.29
CA ASP A 198 -10.28 8.28 -13.48
C ASP A 198 -11.14 7.33 -14.35
N GLY A 199 -10.60 6.88 -15.48
CA GLY A 199 -11.33 5.97 -16.37
C GLY A 199 -11.56 4.58 -15.78
N MET A 200 -10.70 4.10 -14.86
CA MET A 200 -10.94 2.85 -14.13
C MET A 200 -12.00 3.05 -13.04
N LEU A 201 -11.97 4.17 -12.34
CA LEU A 201 -13.00 4.50 -11.35
C LEU A 201 -14.39 4.59 -11.99
N ASP A 202 -14.51 5.28 -13.14
CA ASP A 202 -15.78 5.36 -13.88
C ASP A 202 -16.33 3.95 -14.19
N ARG A 203 -15.50 3.06 -14.74
CA ARG A 203 -15.90 1.69 -15.08
C ARG A 203 -16.27 0.85 -13.85
N ILE A 204 -15.53 0.98 -12.76
CA ILE A 204 -15.78 0.24 -11.52
C ILE A 204 -17.07 0.72 -10.87
N ILE A 205 -17.29 2.03 -10.82
CA ILE A 205 -18.51 2.64 -10.28
C ILE A 205 -19.73 2.20 -11.09
N GLU A 206 -19.65 2.28 -12.40
CA GLU A 206 -20.72 1.86 -13.32
C GLU A 206 -21.03 0.36 -13.16
N ALA A 207 -20.00 -0.49 -13.22
CA ALA A 207 -20.16 -1.94 -13.15
C ALA A 207 -20.80 -2.42 -11.83
N ASN A 208 -20.56 -1.71 -10.73
CA ASN A 208 -21.13 -2.04 -9.41
C ASN A 208 -22.40 -1.26 -9.10
N GLY A 209 -22.74 -0.25 -9.91
CA GLY A 209 -23.90 0.62 -9.69
C GLY A 209 -23.78 1.49 -8.43
N PHE A 210 -22.58 1.85 -8.01
CA PHE A 210 -22.37 2.74 -6.86
C PHE A 210 -22.94 4.13 -7.13
N GLY A 211 -23.68 4.71 -6.17
CA GLY A 211 -24.33 6.00 -6.32
C GLY A 211 -25.58 6.01 -7.21
N VAL A 212 -26.04 4.86 -7.71
CA VAL A 212 -27.18 4.75 -8.62
C VAL A 212 -28.26 3.85 -8.00
N ASN A 213 -29.56 4.14 -8.31
CA ASN A 213 -30.70 3.34 -7.86
C ASN A 213 -30.77 3.10 -6.33
N GLY A 214 -30.36 4.10 -5.54
CA GLY A 214 -30.37 4.03 -4.08
C GLY A 214 -29.20 3.32 -3.45
N LYS A 215 -28.21 2.84 -4.23
CA LYS A 215 -26.94 2.36 -3.70
C LYS A 215 -26.08 3.55 -3.22
N PRO A 216 -25.33 3.39 -2.13
CA PRO A 216 -24.43 4.43 -1.66
C PRO A 216 -23.29 4.69 -2.64
N GLU A 217 -22.77 5.90 -2.64
CA GLU A 217 -21.55 6.25 -3.36
C GLU A 217 -20.34 5.56 -2.71
N ALA A 218 -19.43 5.06 -3.55
CA ALA A 218 -18.19 4.48 -3.05
C ALA A 218 -17.23 5.56 -2.54
N LYS A 219 -16.64 5.32 -1.37
CA LYS A 219 -15.49 6.10 -0.90
C LYS A 219 -14.27 5.73 -1.73
N VAL A 220 -13.53 6.71 -2.23
CA VAL A 220 -12.30 6.45 -2.99
C VAL A 220 -11.11 6.88 -2.16
N ILE A 221 -10.27 5.93 -1.80
CA ILE A 221 -9.09 6.14 -0.96
C ILE A 221 -7.84 5.77 -1.75
N ALA A 222 -6.81 6.61 -1.70
CA ALA A 222 -5.52 6.33 -2.30
C ALA A 222 -4.41 6.27 -1.25
N THR A 223 -3.52 5.32 -1.41
CA THR A 223 -2.30 5.16 -0.63
C THR A 223 -1.10 4.89 -1.54
N GLY A 224 0.05 4.64 -0.96
CA GLY A 224 1.28 4.39 -1.69
C GLY A 224 2.09 5.64 -1.99
N GLY A 225 3.36 5.43 -2.30
CA GLY A 225 4.35 6.51 -2.38
C GLY A 225 4.14 7.53 -3.49
N LEU A 226 3.33 7.22 -4.50
CA LEU A 226 3.05 8.11 -5.63
C LEU A 226 1.64 8.69 -5.61
N ALA A 227 0.81 8.35 -4.62
CA ALA A 227 -0.55 8.90 -4.51
C ALA A 227 -0.55 10.43 -4.47
N LYS A 228 0.34 11.05 -3.67
CA LYS A 228 0.48 12.52 -3.56
C LYS A 228 0.88 13.20 -4.87
N VAL A 229 1.47 12.45 -5.82
CA VAL A 229 1.92 13.00 -7.11
C VAL A 229 0.81 12.92 -8.16
N ILE A 230 0.02 11.85 -8.16
CA ILE A 230 -0.97 11.56 -9.21
C ILE A 230 -2.36 12.08 -8.85
N VAL A 231 -2.82 11.82 -7.63
CA VAL A 231 -4.20 12.15 -7.18
C VAL A 231 -4.57 13.61 -7.41
N PRO A 232 -3.69 14.62 -7.20
CA PRO A 232 -4.04 16.02 -7.48
C PRO A 232 -4.42 16.31 -8.95
N HIS A 233 -4.13 15.39 -9.87
CA HIS A 233 -4.44 15.51 -11.30
C HIS A 233 -5.63 14.65 -11.73
N CYS A 234 -6.22 13.88 -10.82
CA CYS A 234 -7.44 13.12 -11.04
C CYS A 234 -8.67 14.03 -10.98
N LYS A 235 -9.73 13.62 -11.66
CA LYS A 235 -11.03 14.31 -11.67
C LYS A 235 -11.94 13.85 -10.52
N HIS A 236 -11.80 12.60 -10.13
CA HIS A 236 -12.54 12.04 -9.00
C HIS A 236 -12.07 12.63 -7.67
N ASN A 237 -12.98 12.73 -6.72
CA ASN A 237 -12.63 13.08 -5.34
C ASN A 237 -12.00 11.86 -4.66
N ILE A 238 -10.69 11.86 -4.52
CA ILE A 238 -9.91 10.76 -3.96
C ILE A 238 -9.24 11.23 -2.67
N HIS A 239 -9.54 10.55 -1.57
CA HIS A 239 -8.89 10.82 -0.29
C HIS A 239 -7.52 10.12 -0.22
N ILE A 240 -6.47 10.87 0.11
CA ILE A 240 -5.12 10.30 0.27
C ILE A 240 -4.89 9.95 1.74
N ASP A 241 -4.64 8.67 2.02
CA ASP A 241 -4.18 8.19 3.33
C ASP A 241 -2.83 7.48 3.18
N ALA A 242 -1.76 8.19 3.49
CA ALA A 242 -0.41 7.64 3.36
C ALA A 242 -0.10 6.56 4.41
N GLU A 243 -0.84 6.54 5.53
CA GLU A 243 -0.64 5.62 6.65
C GLU A 243 -1.59 4.42 6.63
N LEU A 244 -2.39 4.27 5.56
CA LEU A 244 -3.48 3.30 5.47
C LEU A 244 -3.01 1.88 5.84
N LEU A 245 -1.89 1.44 5.30
CA LEU A 245 -1.35 0.12 5.53
C LEU A 245 -0.94 -0.09 7.00
N LEU A 246 -0.28 0.87 7.65
CA LEU A 246 0.12 0.75 9.06
C LEU A 246 -1.11 0.70 9.98
N LYS A 247 -2.14 1.48 9.66
CA LYS A 247 -3.44 1.45 10.36
C LYS A 247 -4.10 0.08 10.22
N GLY A 248 -4.10 -0.49 9.02
CA GLY A 248 -4.66 -1.82 8.76
C GLY A 248 -3.93 -2.93 9.51
N LEU A 249 -2.60 -2.88 9.51
CA LEU A 249 -1.78 -3.82 10.28
C LEU A 249 -2.10 -3.74 11.77
N ARG A 250 -2.24 -2.53 12.33
CA ARG A 250 -2.61 -2.37 13.73
C ARG A 250 -3.99 -2.96 14.03
N ILE A 251 -5.00 -2.69 13.21
CA ILE A 251 -6.35 -3.24 13.37
C ILE A 251 -6.34 -4.77 13.34
N ILE A 252 -5.59 -5.36 12.40
CA ILE A 252 -5.47 -6.82 12.31
C ILE A 252 -4.75 -7.37 13.55
N TYR A 253 -3.70 -6.70 14.02
CA TYR A 253 -3.00 -7.09 15.25
C TYR A 253 -3.96 -7.15 16.44
N ASP A 254 -4.71 -6.07 16.69
CA ASP A 254 -5.63 -5.96 17.82
C ASP A 254 -6.71 -7.06 17.77
N LYS A 255 -7.30 -7.32 16.60
CA LYS A 255 -8.29 -8.41 16.41
C LYS A 255 -7.75 -9.81 16.74
N ASN A 256 -6.44 -10.01 16.74
CA ASN A 256 -5.83 -11.32 17.00
C ASN A 256 -5.22 -11.45 18.40
N VAL A 257 -4.99 -10.35 19.10
CA VAL A 257 -4.42 -10.33 20.45
C VAL A 257 -5.50 -10.14 21.52
N GLU A 258 -6.51 -9.30 21.26
CA GLU A 258 -7.61 -9.05 22.20
C GLU A 258 -8.60 -10.22 22.31
N GLY A 259 -8.47 -11.24 21.51
CA GLY A 259 -9.35 -12.43 21.48
C GLY A 259 -8.78 -13.69 22.17
N ASN A 260 -7.65 -13.55 22.90
CA ASN A 260 -7.04 -14.66 23.64
C ASN A 260 -7.11 -14.46 25.15
#